data_b7f094639f4d26d7c16fd6d2c37c952a
#
_entry.id   b7f094639f4d26d7c16fd6d2c37c952a
#
_cell.length_a   1.000
_cell.length_b   1.000
_cell.length_c   1.000
_cell.angle_alpha   90.00
_cell.angle_beta   90.00
_cell.angle_gamma   90.00
#
_symmetry.space_group_name_H-M   'P 1'
#
loop_
_entity.id
_entity.type
_entity.pdbx_description
1 polymer ?
#
loop_
_entity_poly.entity_id
_entity_poly.type
_entity_poly.pdbx_seq_one_letter_code
_entity_poly.pdbx_strand_id
1 'polypeptide(L)'
;METIQAIMTRRSFRAFKDAPVTEEQIKTLLEAAMNAPSAGDGRPWHFVVTTDRAQLDALAVEVDEGNEMFKQAQAAVLICLDRLLEGFGGFGEQDCSCAAQNLQLAAHDMGLGTVWIAIINVPPRTAGCRKVLGVPDEQIPFALFPLGVPDEELEAETRFDESRVHIDRW
;
A
#
# COMPACT_ATOMS: atom_id res chain seq x y z
N MET A 1 5.63 -4.15 -18.07
CA MET A 1 4.42 -5.01 -18.31
C MET A 1 3.33 -4.17 -18.97
N GLU A 2 2.42 -4.75 -19.75
CA GLU A 2 1.25 -4.01 -20.24
C GLU A 2 0.26 -3.71 -19.11
N THR A 3 -0.34 -2.50 -19.10
CA THR A 3 -1.20 -2.03 -18.00
C THR A 3 -2.32 -3.00 -17.65
N ILE A 4 -3.04 -3.51 -18.64
CA ILE A 4 -4.14 -4.47 -18.42
C ILE A 4 -3.60 -5.77 -17.81
N GLN A 5 -2.45 -6.24 -18.28
CA GLN A 5 -1.79 -7.43 -17.72
C GLN A 5 -1.45 -7.21 -16.25
N ALA A 6 -0.86 -6.06 -15.88
CA ALA A 6 -0.54 -5.75 -14.49
C ALA A 6 -1.79 -5.78 -13.59
N ILE A 7 -2.90 -5.19 -14.05
CA ILE A 7 -4.17 -5.18 -13.33
C ILE A 7 -4.71 -6.60 -13.13
N MET A 8 -4.66 -7.43 -14.17
CA MET A 8 -5.26 -8.78 -14.16
C MET A 8 -4.42 -9.80 -13.38
N THR A 9 -3.09 -9.58 -13.29
CA THR A 9 -2.16 -10.56 -12.68
C THR A 9 -1.64 -10.17 -11.31
N ARG A 10 -1.83 -8.90 -10.87
CA ARG A 10 -1.39 -8.47 -9.54
C ARG A 10 -2.04 -9.33 -8.43
N ARG A 11 -1.21 -9.78 -7.50
CA ARG A 11 -1.62 -10.57 -6.32
C ARG A 11 -1.10 -9.91 -5.03
N SER A 12 -1.61 -10.37 -3.90
CA SER A 12 -1.17 -9.94 -2.57
C SER A 12 -0.13 -10.93 -2.04
N PHE A 13 1.12 -10.53 -2.09
CA PHE A 13 2.27 -11.34 -1.65
C PHE A 13 2.57 -11.11 -0.18
N ARG A 14 2.82 -12.18 0.57
CA ARG A 14 3.07 -12.18 2.01
C ARG A 14 4.35 -12.90 2.40
N ALA A 15 5.05 -13.51 1.44
CA ALA A 15 6.37 -14.11 1.62
C ALA A 15 7.37 -13.44 0.69
N PHE A 16 8.53 -13.09 1.22
CA PHE A 16 9.56 -12.33 0.51
C PHE A 16 10.93 -12.99 0.65
N LYS A 17 11.70 -12.96 -0.43
CA LYS A 17 13.10 -13.37 -0.49
C LYS A 17 13.98 -12.35 0.23
N ASP A 18 15.12 -12.82 0.74
CA ASP A 18 16.19 -11.95 1.19
C ASP A 18 16.94 -11.35 -0.02
N ALA A 19 16.27 -10.37 -0.65
CA ALA A 19 16.77 -9.66 -1.82
C ALA A 19 16.39 -8.17 -1.71
N PRO A 20 17.35 -7.25 -1.93
CA PRO A 20 17.13 -5.84 -1.64
C PRO A 20 16.06 -5.21 -2.53
N VAL A 21 15.33 -4.26 -1.97
CA VAL A 21 14.52 -3.29 -2.71
C VAL A 21 15.35 -2.01 -2.84
N THR A 22 15.56 -1.54 -4.06
CA THR A 22 16.45 -0.41 -4.33
C THR A 22 15.75 0.94 -4.07
N GLU A 23 16.55 1.98 -3.79
CA GLU A 23 16.03 3.36 -3.64
C GLU A 23 15.33 3.83 -4.93
N GLU A 24 15.82 3.45 -6.11
CA GLU A 24 15.20 3.78 -7.39
C GLU A 24 13.82 3.11 -7.54
N GLN A 25 13.68 1.85 -7.14
CA GLN A 25 12.39 1.17 -7.12
C GLN A 25 11.43 1.87 -6.15
N ILE A 26 11.86 2.20 -4.94
CA ILE A 26 11.04 2.93 -3.96
C ILE A 26 10.60 4.29 -4.54
N LYS A 27 11.51 5.04 -5.15
CA LYS A 27 11.19 6.31 -5.78
C LYS A 27 10.11 6.14 -6.87
N THR A 28 10.27 5.17 -7.75
CA THR A 28 9.29 4.87 -8.81
C THR A 28 7.91 4.52 -8.24
N LEU A 29 7.86 3.74 -7.15
CA LEU A 29 6.61 3.43 -6.45
C LEU A 29 5.91 4.69 -5.92
N LEU A 30 6.67 5.60 -5.31
CA LEU A 30 6.12 6.86 -4.78
C LEU A 30 5.66 7.79 -5.91
N GLU A 31 6.40 7.88 -7.00
CA GLU A 31 6.00 8.64 -8.19
C GLU A 31 4.70 8.10 -8.78
N ALA A 32 4.56 6.78 -8.90
CA ALA A 32 3.34 6.14 -9.37
C ALA A 32 2.15 6.44 -8.44
N ALA A 33 2.35 6.32 -7.13
CA ALA A 33 1.34 6.62 -6.12
C ALA A 33 0.89 8.09 -6.19
N MET A 34 1.82 9.03 -6.28
CA MET A 34 1.55 10.47 -6.34
C MET A 34 0.88 10.91 -7.66
N ASN A 35 0.94 10.08 -8.72
CA ASN A 35 0.23 10.30 -9.97
C ASN A 35 -1.24 9.83 -9.95
N ALA A 36 -1.74 9.37 -8.81
CA ALA A 36 -3.14 9.01 -8.67
C ALA A 36 -4.06 10.24 -8.79
N PRO A 37 -5.29 10.06 -9.30
CA PRO A 37 -6.30 11.11 -9.24
C PRO A 37 -6.71 11.38 -7.79
N SER A 38 -7.12 12.62 -7.51
CA SER A 38 -7.72 12.99 -6.23
C SER A 38 -8.82 14.02 -6.42
N ALA A 39 -9.78 14.05 -5.52
CA ALA A 39 -10.90 14.98 -5.57
C ALA A 39 -10.39 16.43 -5.49
N GLY A 40 -10.72 17.23 -6.51
CA GLY A 40 -10.26 18.61 -6.61
C GLY A 40 -8.74 18.79 -6.68
N ASP A 41 -8.00 17.73 -7.10
CA ASP A 41 -6.53 17.70 -7.11
C ASP A 41 -5.90 18.01 -5.72
N GLY A 42 -6.60 17.61 -4.63
CA GLY A 42 -6.19 17.86 -3.27
C GLY A 42 -4.95 17.10 -2.84
N ARG A 43 -4.73 15.90 -3.37
CA ARG A 43 -3.57 15.03 -3.10
C ARG A 43 -3.32 14.85 -1.60
N PRO A 44 -4.33 14.38 -0.83
CA PRO A 44 -4.31 14.39 0.63
C PRO A 44 -3.49 13.25 1.24
N TRP A 45 -2.36 12.93 0.66
CA TRP A 45 -1.50 11.82 1.08
C TRP A 45 -0.10 12.28 1.47
N HIS A 46 0.42 11.64 2.52
CA HIS A 46 1.83 11.61 2.86
C HIS A 46 2.32 10.16 2.85
N PHE A 47 3.61 9.98 2.64
CA PHE A 47 4.23 8.66 2.62
C PHE A 47 5.36 8.60 3.65
N VAL A 48 5.34 7.56 4.49
CA VAL A 48 6.48 7.21 5.34
C VAL A 48 7.08 5.93 4.80
N VAL A 49 8.37 5.97 4.49
CA VAL A 49 9.11 4.81 3.98
C VAL A 49 10.11 4.37 5.02
N THR A 50 10.20 3.08 5.25
CA THR A 50 11.27 2.48 6.05
C THR A 50 11.94 1.33 5.33
N THR A 51 13.26 1.29 5.41
CA THR A 51 14.15 0.15 5.08
C THR A 51 14.95 -0.29 6.29
N ASP A 52 14.73 0.36 7.43
CA ASP A 52 15.40 0.02 8.68
C ASP A 52 14.87 -1.30 9.23
N ARG A 53 15.74 -2.28 9.37
CA ARG A 53 15.39 -3.62 9.86
C ARG A 53 14.72 -3.59 11.23
N ALA A 54 15.20 -2.73 12.15
CA ALA A 54 14.64 -2.65 13.49
C ALA A 54 13.19 -2.08 13.45
N GLN A 55 12.91 -1.13 12.56
CA GLN A 55 11.54 -0.63 12.35
C GLN A 55 10.64 -1.68 11.71
N LEU A 56 11.12 -2.43 10.71
CA LEU A 56 10.37 -3.52 10.09
C LEU A 56 10.03 -4.63 11.10
N ASP A 57 10.99 -5.02 11.94
CA ASP A 57 10.77 -5.99 13.02
C ASP A 57 9.77 -5.47 14.07
N ALA A 58 9.83 -4.18 14.39
CA ALA A 58 8.87 -3.56 15.30
C ALA A 58 7.45 -3.50 14.67
N LEU A 59 7.34 -3.22 13.36
CA LEU A 59 6.05 -3.28 12.64
C LEU A 59 5.46 -4.69 12.65
N ALA A 60 6.28 -5.74 12.55
CA ALA A 60 5.81 -7.12 12.67
C ALA A 60 5.08 -7.35 14.01
N VAL A 61 5.62 -6.81 15.09
CA VAL A 61 5.05 -6.97 16.44
C VAL A 61 3.85 -6.06 16.67
N GLU A 62 3.97 -4.78 16.35
CA GLU A 62 3.00 -3.74 16.73
C GLU A 62 1.79 -3.65 15.76
N VAL A 63 1.94 -4.14 14.53
CA VAL A 63 0.91 -4.00 13.48
C VAL A 63 0.38 -5.33 12.99
N ASP A 64 1.23 -6.35 12.89
CA ASP A 64 0.93 -7.63 12.24
C ASP A 64 0.93 -8.83 13.22
N GLU A 65 0.78 -8.56 14.51
CA GLU A 65 0.64 -9.58 15.55
C GLU A 65 1.79 -10.61 15.59
N GLY A 66 2.98 -10.21 15.14
CA GLY A 66 4.17 -11.05 15.11
C GLY A 66 4.33 -11.94 13.88
N ASN A 67 3.51 -11.76 12.83
CA ASN A 67 3.66 -12.49 11.58
C ASN A 67 5.01 -12.25 10.90
N GLU A 68 5.46 -13.25 10.12
CA GLU A 68 6.77 -13.25 9.48
C GLU A 68 6.88 -12.24 8.31
N MET A 69 5.79 -11.74 7.78
CA MET A 69 5.74 -10.91 6.58
C MET A 69 6.65 -9.68 6.67
N PHE A 70 6.55 -8.89 7.74
CA PHE A 70 7.42 -7.73 7.94
C PHE A 70 8.86 -8.11 8.28
N LYS A 71 9.07 -9.26 8.90
CA LYS A 71 10.42 -9.77 9.18
C LYS A 71 11.17 -10.15 7.90
N GLN A 72 10.44 -10.56 6.86
CA GLN A 72 11.00 -10.89 5.54
C GLN A 72 11.02 -9.68 4.59
N ALA A 73 10.12 -8.71 4.77
CA ALA A 73 10.07 -7.52 3.93
C ALA A 73 11.38 -6.73 3.99
N GLN A 74 11.79 -6.15 2.87
CA GLN A 74 13.01 -5.35 2.73
C GLN A 74 12.74 -3.83 2.84
N ALA A 75 11.47 -3.44 2.68
CA ALA A 75 10.99 -2.09 2.90
C ALA A 75 9.51 -2.11 3.31
N ALA A 76 9.03 -1.00 3.82
CA ALA A 76 7.60 -0.77 3.97
C ALA A 76 7.25 0.68 3.63
N VAL A 77 6.07 0.88 3.04
CA VAL A 77 5.50 2.21 2.76
C VAL A 77 4.19 2.34 3.51
N LEU A 78 4.10 3.34 4.40
CA LEU A 78 2.86 3.76 5.02
C LEU A 78 2.30 4.95 4.25
N ILE A 79 1.05 4.87 3.83
CA ILE A 79 0.28 6.01 3.35
C ILE A 79 -0.47 6.61 4.53
N CYS A 80 -0.32 7.91 4.74
CA CYS A 80 -1.08 8.69 5.71
C CYS A 80 -2.01 9.65 4.98
N LEU A 81 -3.22 9.80 5.49
CA LEU A 81 -4.20 10.77 5.03
C LEU A 81 -4.06 12.07 5.84
N ASP A 82 -3.93 13.19 5.14
CA ASP A 82 -4.05 14.54 5.68
C ASP A 82 -5.38 15.17 5.28
N ARG A 83 -6.31 15.29 6.22
CA ARG A 83 -7.63 15.86 5.93
C ARG A 83 -7.60 17.34 5.59
N LEU A 84 -6.54 18.07 5.93
CA LEU A 84 -6.39 19.47 5.59
C LEU A 84 -6.06 19.69 4.10
N LEU A 85 -5.54 18.65 3.43
CA LEU A 85 -5.23 18.70 2.00
C LEU A 85 -6.37 18.17 1.12
N GLU A 86 -7.48 17.68 1.70
CA GLU A 86 -8.64 17.26 0.90
C GLU A 86 -9.16 18.40 0.05
N GLY A 87 -9.21 18.25 -1.27
CA GLY A 87 -9.76 19.26 -2.19
C GLY A 87 -11.26 19.46 -1.99
N PHE A 88 -11.97 18.36 -1.66
CA PHE A 88 -13.34 18.34 -1.18
C PHE A 88 -13.39 17.42 0.05
N GLY A 89 -13.98 17.87 1.14
CA GLY A 89 -14.04 17.09 2.37
C GLY A 89 -14.76 15.74 2.18
N GLY A 90 -14.19 14.69 2.78
CA GLY A 90 -14.76 13.34 2.81
C GLY A 90 -14.35 12.40 1.69
N PHE A 91 -13.43 12.78 0.79
CA PHE A 91 -12.93 11.90 -0.27
C PHE A 91 -11.49 11.42 -0.06
N GLY A 92 -10.83 11.81 1.01
CA GLY A 92 -9.42 11.50 1.25
C GLY A 92 -9.12 10.01 1.32
N GLU A 93 -10.04 9.18 1.81
CA GLU A 93 -9.86 7.72 1.84
C GLU A 93 -9.91 7.12 0.43
N GLN A 94 -10.78 7.62 -0.46
CA GLN A 94 -10.82 7.22 -1.87
C GLN A 94 -9.56 7.67 -2.60
N ASP A 95 -9.11 8.91 -2.35
CA ASP A 95 -7.89 9.47 -2.95
C ASP A 95 -6.67 8.64 -2.55
N CYS A 96 -6.49 8.37 -1.24
CA CYS A 96 -5.43 7.48 -0.74
C CYS A 96 -5.54 6.06 -1.30
N SER A 97 -6.75 5.56 -1.54
CA SER A 97 -6.96 4.24 -2.17
C SER A 97 -6.50 4.21 -3.62
N CYS A 98 -6.70 5.29 -4.37
CA CYS A 98 -6.18 5.42 -5.74
C CYS A 98 -4.63 5.42 -5.74
N ALA A 99 -4.02 6.18 -4.84
CA ALA A 99 -2.56 6.20 -4.67
C ALA A 99 -2.02 4.81 -4.28
N ALA A 100 -2.67 4.13 -3.35
CA ALA A 100 -2.34 2.78 -2.91
C ALA A 100 -2.42 1.75 -4.05
N GLN A 101 -3.43 1.83 -4.91
CA GLN A 101 -3.57 0.93 -6.05
C GLN A 101 -2.48 1.16 -7.08
N ASN A 102 -2.13 2.42 -7.38
CA ASN A 102 -1.02 2.74 -8.28
C ASN A 102 0.31 2.18 -7.75
N LEU A 103 0.59 2.34 -6.44
CA LEU A 103 1.77 1.78 -5.79
C LEU A 103 1.84 0.26 -5.99
N GLN A 104 0.74 -0.46 -5.77
CA GLN A 104 0.72 -1.92 -5.91
C GLN A 104 0.91 -2.38 -7.36
N LEU A 105 0.35 -1.66 -8.34
CA LEU A 105 0.54 -1.97 -9.76
C LEU A 105 1.98 -1.73 -10.19
N ALA A 106 2.59 -0.62 -9.77
CA ALA A 106 3.98 -0.32 -10.05
C ALA A 106 4.92 -1.34 -9.40
N ALA A 107 4.65 -1.78 -8.16
CA ALA A 107 5.40 -2.84 -7.51
C ALA A 107 5.38 -4.12 -8.36
N HIS A 108 4.18 -4.54 -8.78
CA HIS A 108 4.00 -5.73 -9.59
C HIS A 108 4.72 -5.65 -10.95
N ASP A 109 4.65 -4.50 -11.62
CA ASP A 109 5.35 -4.26 -12.89
C ASP A 109 6.87 -4.39 -12.76
N MET A 110 7.42 -3.98 -11.62
CA MET A 110 8.85 -4.08 -11.31
C MET A 110 9.28 -5.44 -10.73
N GLY A 111 8.39 -6.43 -10.65
CA GLY A 111 8.67 -7.74 -10.06
C GLY A 111 8.75 -7.73 -8.54
N LEU A 112 8.25 -6.69 -7.89
CA LEU A 112 8.11 -6.62 -6.43
C LEU A 112 6.74 -7.14 -5.99
N GLY A 113 6.73 -7.78 -4.82
CA GLY A 113 5.53 -8.18 -4.10
C GLY A 113 5.16 -7.17 -3.04
N THR A 114 3.86 -7.03 -2.82
CA THR A 114 3.29 -6.26 -1.71
C THR A 114 1.89 -6.74 -1.38
N VAL A 115 1.39 -6.34 -0.22
CA VAL A 115 0.02 -6.56 0.21
C VAL A 115 -0.51 -5.33 0.94
N TRP A 116 -1.79 -5.06 0.81
CA TRP A 116 -2.47 -4.00 1.56
C TRP A 116 -2.76 -4.45 2.99
N ILE A 117 -2.14 -3.78 3.96
CA ILE A 117 -2.49 -3.91 5.37
C ILE A 117 -3.36 -2.71 5.75
N ALA A 118 -4.62 -2.97 6.09
CA ALA A 118 -5.53 -1.92 6.54
C ALA A 118 -5.10 -1.39 7.91
N ILE A 119 -4.90 -0.09 8.01
CA ILE A 119 -4.51 0.62 9.23
C ILE A 119 -5.65 1.50 9.72
N ILE A 120 -6.23 2.29 8.82
CA ILE A 120 -7.39 3.13 9.15
C ILE A 120 -8.53 2.27 9.71
N ASN A 121 -9.23 2.78 10.72
CA ASN A 121 -10.30 2.07 11.42
C ASN A 121 -9.88 0.78 12.16
N VAL A 122 -8.58 0.56 12.34
CA VAL A 122 -8.02 -0.53 13.17
C VAL A 122 -7.15 0.09 14.26
N PRO A 123 -7.72 0.49 15.41
CA PRO A 123 -7.02 1.29 16.44
C PRO A 123 -5.69 0.71 16.92
N PRO A 124 -5.53 -0.61 17.16
CA PRO A 124 -4.23 -1.16 17.55
C PRO A 124 -3.16 -0.95 16.48
N ARG A 125 -3.48 -1.15 15.20
CA ARG A 125 -2.54 -0.96 14.08
C ARG A 125 -2.19 0.52 13.88
N THR A 126 -3.17 1.41 14.03
CA THR A 126 -2.94 2.86 13.99
C THR A 126 -1.95 3.28 15.08
N ALA A 127 -2.14 2.81 16.31
CA ALA A 127 -1.23 3.07 17.42
C ALA A 127 0.16 2.49 17.17
N GLY A 128 0.25 1.27 16.62
CA GLY A 128 1.51 0.63 16.24
C GLY A 128 2.28 1.43 15.19
N CYS A 129 1.62 1.88 14.13
CA CYS A 129 2.24 2.73 13.10
C CYS A 129 2.77 4.04 13.70
N ARG A 130 1.98 4.73 14.54
CA ARG A 130 2.43 5.94 15.23
C ARG A 130 3.66 5.70 16.09
N LYS A 131 3.64 4.65 16.89
CA LYS A 131 4.72 4.27 17.79
C LYS A 131 6.03 3.97 17.05
N VAL A 132 5.95 3.20 15.97
CA VAL A 132 7.14 2.72 15.23
C VAL A 132 7.65 3.75 14.25
N LEU A 133 6.77 4.41 13.51
CA LEU A 133 7.14 5.29 12.40
C LEU A 133 7.06 6.79 12.75
N GLY A 134 6.69 7.13 13.99
CA GLY A 134 6.67 8.52 14.46
C GLY A 134 5.62 9.38 13.77
N VAL A 135 4.48 8.79 13.34
CA VAL A 135 3.42 9.54 12.65
C VAL A 135 2.76 10.52 13.62
N PRO A 136 2.73 11.84 13.30
CA PRO A 136 2.13 12.84 14.17
C PRO A 136 0.60 12.68 14.27
N ASP A 137 0.01 13.26 15.34
CA ASP A 137 -1.40 13.03 15.67
C ASP A 137 -2.38 13.59 14.63
N GLU A 138 -2.02 14.67 13.95
CA GLU A 138 -2.81 15.28 12.88
C GLU A 138 -2.86 14.44 11.60
N GLN A 139 -1.91 13.53 11.40
CA GLN A 139 -1.88 12.64 10.24
C GLN A 139 -2.59 11.33 10.56
N ILE A 140 -3.35 10.80 9.62
CA ILE A 140 -4.12 9.57 9.80
C ILE A 140 -3.42 8.42 9.07
N PRO A 141 -2.77 7.46 9.78
CA PRO A 141 -2.27 6.25 9.16
C PRO A 141 -3.40 5.52 8.41
N PHE A 142 -3.25 5.37 7.09
CA PHE A 142 -4.30 4.85 6.22
C PHE A 142 -4.09 3.38 5.85
N ALA A 143 -2.97 3.07 5.21
CA ALA A 143 -2.62 1.72 4.79
C ALA A 143 -1.10 1.52 4.76
N LEU A 144 -0.64 0.33 5.11
CA LEU A 144 0.77 -0.05 5.18
C LEU A 144 1.06 -1.15 4.17
N PHE A 145 2.15 -1.02 3.44
CA PHE A 145 2.57 -1.90 2.35
C PHE A 145 3.97 -2.44 2.61
N PRO A 146 4.12 -3.69 3.11
CA PRO A 146 5.42 -4.37 3.08
C PRO A 146 5.83 -4.62 1.63
N LEU A 147 7.12 -4.51 1.34
CA LEU A 147 7.72 -4.63 0.02
C LEU A 147 8.89 -5.61 0.03
N GLY A 148 8.98 -6.43 -0.98
CA GLY A 148 10.09 -7.34 -1.19
C GLY A 148 9.99 -8.08 -2.53
N VAL A 149 11.02 -8.83 -2.88
CA VAL A 149 10.93 -9.77 -4.00
C VAL A 149 10.08 -10.97 -3.56
N PRO A 150 9.01 -11.36 -4.28
CA PRO A 150 8.16 -12.48 -3.88
C PRO A 150 8.91 -13.80 -3.71
N ASP A 151 8.61 -14.54 -2.65
CA ASP A 151 9.06 -15.92 -2.42
C ASP A 151 7.90 -16.92 -2.49
N GLU A 152 6.87 -16.58 -3.22
CA GLU A 152 5.71 -17.43 -3.47
C GLU A 152 5.21 -17.21 -4.91
N GLU A 153 4.63 -18.25 -5.50
CA GLU A 153 3.97 -18.17 -6.79
C GLU A 153 2.46 -18.16 -6.60
N LEU A 154 1.79 -17.15 -7.14
CA LEU A 154 0.35 -16.98 -7.03
C LEU A 154 -0.25 -16.89 -8.43
N GLU A 155 -1.17 -17.79 -8.73
CA GLU A 155 -1.88 -17.80 -10.01
C GLU A 155 -2.81 -16.58 -10.14
N ALA A 156 -2.95 -16.06 -11.36
CA ALA A 156 -3.95 -15.06 -11.68
C ALA A 156 -5.36 -15.67 -11.53
N GLU A 157 -6.30 -14.86 -11.02
CA GLU A 157 -7.69 -15.26 -10.86
C GLU A 157 -8.59 -14.50 -11.83
N THR A 158 -9.52 -15.19 -12.47
CA THR A 158 -10.63 -14.55 -13.17
C THR A 158 -11.68 -14.14 -12.15
N ARG A 159 -11.94 -12.83 -12.07
CA ARG A 159 -12.86 -12.25 -11.07
C ARG A 159 -14.07 -11.57 -11.69
N PHE A 160 -14.23 -11.65 -13.02
CA PHE A 160 -15.40 -11.10 -13.69
C PHE A 160 -16.64 -11.89 -13.29
N ASP A 161 -17.65 -11.16 -12.84
CA ASP A 161 -18.96 -11.70 -12.43
C ASP A 161 -20.04 -10.89 -13.13
N GLU A 162 -20.62 -11.47 -14.16
CA GLU A 162 -21.65 -10.83 -14.99
C GLU A 162 -22.89 -10.45 -14.17
N SER A 163 -23.19 -11.19 -13.08
CA SER A 163 -24.33 -10.90 -12.22
C SER A 163 -24.26 -9.56 -11.49
N ARG A 164 -23.06 -8.95 -11.45
CA ARG A 164 -22.78 -7.64 -10.85
C ARG A 164 -22.78 -6.49 -11.85
N VAL A 165 -23.11 -6.79 -13.12
CA VAL A 165 -23.14 -5.79 -14.18
C VAL A 165 -24.58 -5.48 -14.54
N HIS A 166 -25.00 -4.24 -14.34
CA HIS A 166 -26.33 -3.76 -14.68
C HIS A 166 -26.19 -2.70 -15.76
N ILE A 167 -26.87 -2.90 -16.89
CA ILE A 167 -26.80 -1.99 -18.03
C ILE A 167 -28.04 -1.07 -18.02
N ASP A 168 -27.80 0.22 -18.17
CA ASP A 168 -28.75 1.34 -18.19
C ASP A 168 -29.47 1.58 -16.85
N ARG A 169 -29.74 0.59 -16.07
CA ARG A 169 -30.37 0.69 -14.74
C ARG A 169 -30.07 -0.54 -13.89
N TRP A 170 -30.23 -0.39 -12.59
CA TRP A 170 -30.15 -1.48 -11.61
C TRP A 170 -31.25 -2.51 -11.84
#